data_5d591eb73ad420c60e18a7c252f1b6c3
#
_entry.id   5d591eb73ad420c60e18a7c252f1b6c3
#
_cell.length_a   1.000
_cell.length_b   1.000
_cell.length_c   1.000
_cell.angle_alpha   90.00
_cell.angle_beta   90.00
_cell.angle_gamma   90.00
#
_symmetry.space_group_name_H-M   'P 1'
#
loop_
_entity.id
_entity.type
_entity.pdbx_description
1 polymer ?
#
loop_
_entity_poly.entity_id
_entity_poly.type
_entity_poly.pdbx_seq_one_letter_code
_entity_poly.pdbx_strand_id
1 'polypeptide(L)'
;AGIAFANNRLGDIHAMSHPVSAFFHVAHGVANAVLMPTIFEFNALAADERYANIYQYITGKEAGPDFVPEMLVEALRQLNKDLGIPACLADVGVTEDKIPQMAIDAMKSGNVTVNPRLTTVKDVEALYHKAMYADK
;
A
#
# COMPACT_ATOMS: atom_id res chain seq x y z
N ALA A 1 -3.32 9.52 -17.59
CA ALA A 1 -3.13 9.36 -16.13
C ALA A 1 -3.69 10.56 -15.35
N GLY A 2 -3.34 11.80 -15.70
CA GLY A 2 -3.78 12.98 -14.96
C GLY A 2 -5.30 13.17 -14.87
N ILE A 3 -6.04 12.88 -15.95
CA ILE A 3 -7.51 12.95 -15.95
C ILE A 3 -8.10 11.89 -15.00
N ALA A 4 -7.59 10.68 -15.03
CA ALA A 4 -8.02 9.62 -14.12
C ALA A 4 -7.78 10.00 -12.66
N PHE A 5 -6.60 10.49 -12.33
CA PHE A 5 -6.24 10.97 -11.00
C PHE A 5 -7.16 12.11 -10.52
N ALA A 6 -7.40 13.11 -11.37
CA ALA A 6 -8.22 14.27 -11.01
C ALA A 6 -9.67 13.87 -10.66
N ASN A 7 -10.22 12.82 -11.29
CA ASN A 7 -11.59 12.37 -11.09
C ASN A 7 -11.75 11.29 -10.01
N ASN A 8 -10.76 10.41 -9.84
CA ASN A 8 -10.91 9.18 -9.04
C ASN A 8 -10.09 9.17 -7.75
N ARG A 9 -9.17 10.13 -7.54
CA ARG A 9 -8.24 10.13 -6.41
C ARG A 9 -7.32 8.91 -6.42
N LEU A 10 -6.62 8.65 -5.31
CA LEU A 10 -5.51 7.69 -5.29
C LEU A 10 -5.62 6.56 -4.26
N GLY A 11 -6.49 6.68 -3.25
CA GLY A 11 -6.68 5.64 -2.21
C GLY A 11 -5.64 5.67 -1.07
N ASP A 12 -5.65 4.61 -0.25
CA ASP A 12 -4.90 4.55 1.02
C ASP A 12 -3.39 4.57 0.85
N ILE A 13 -2.85 4.01 -0.23
CA ILE A 13 -1.40 4.04 -0.47
C ILE A 13 -0.87 5.47 -0.42
N HIS A 14 -1.48 6.36 -1.18
CA HIS A 14 -1.07 7.76 -1.21
C HIS A 14 -1.43 8.52 0.07
N ALA A 15 -2.56 8.22 0.69
CA ALA A 15 -2.93 8.78 1.97
C ALA A 15 -1.89 8.47 3.06
N MET A 16 -1.36 7.26 3.06
CA MET A 16 -0.37 6.82 4.04
C MET A 16 1.07 7.18 3.66
N SER A 17 1.40 7.26 2.38
CA SER A 17 2.76 7.61 1.94
C SER A 17 3.09 9.09 2.15
N HIS A 18 2.12 9.98 2.07
CA HIS A 18 2.35 11.41 2.29
C HIS A 18 2.94 11.72 3.67
N PRO A 19 2.37 11.23 4.80
CA PRO A 19 2.98 11.42 6.11
C PRO A 19 4.39 10.81 6.23
N VAL A 20 4.63 9.64 5.66
CA VAL A 20 5.96 9.01 5.65
C VAL A 20 6.99 9.93 4.99
N SER A 21 6.65 10.48 3.83
CA SER A 21 7.51 11.41 3.12
C SER A 21 7.72 12.71 3.91
N ALA A 22 6.66 13.23 4.52
CA ALA A 22 6.70 14.50 5.25
C ALA A 22 7.54 14.41 6.54
N PHE A 23 7.38 13.35 7.34
CA PHE A 23 8.08 13.20 8.62
C PHE A 23 9.51 12.67 8.47
N PHE A 24 9.76 11.79 7.50
CA PHE A 24 11.01 11.05 7.40
C PHE A 24 11.81 11.32 6.11
N HIS A 25 11.33 12.24 5.28
CA HIS A 25 11.98 12.62 4.02
C HIS A 25 12.22 11.44 3.06
N VAL A 26 11.35 10.44 3.11
CA VAL A 26 11.38 9.29 2.19
C VAL A 26 10.84 9.73 0.83
N ALA A 27 11.52 9.33 -0.23
CA ALA A 27 11.05 9.59 -1.59
C ALA A 27 9.64 9.01 -1.79
N HIS A 28 8.72 9.78 -2.37
CA HIS A 28 7.30 9.42 -2.48
C HIS A 28 7.08 8.06 -3.15
N GLY A 29 7.78 7.79 -4.25
CA GLY A 29 7.68 6.51 -4.95
C GLY A 29 8.15 5.31 -4.10
N VAL A 30 9.19 5.50 -3.29
CA VAL A 30 9.68 4.47 -2.36
C VAL A 30 8.65 4.22 -1.27
N ALA A 31 8.10 5.28 -0.66
CA ALA A 31 7.06 5.15 0.36
C ALA A 31 5.83 4.40 -0.18
N ASN A 32 5.38 4.74 -1.39
CA ASN A 32 4.29 4.02 -2.05
C ASN A 32 4.62 2.54 -2.25
N ALA A 33 5.80 2.22 -2.74
CA ALA A 33 6.21 0.85 -3.04
C ALA A 33 6.31 -0.01 -1.77
N VAL A 34 6.86 0.55 -0.69
CA VAL A 34 6.97 -0.15 0.60
C VAL A 34 5.60 -0.45 1.20
N LEU A 35 4.66 0.49 1.12
CA LEU A 35 3.31 0.34 1.67
C LEU A 35 2.40 -0.54 0.80
N MET A 36 2.68 -0.63 -0.49
CA MET A 36 1.77 -1.25 -1.47
C MET A 36 1.36 -2.69 -1.11
N PRO A 37 2.27 -3.63 -0.80
CA PRO A 37 1.87 -4.99 -0.48
C PRO A 37 0.93 -5.07 0.73
N THR A 38 1.22 -4.33 1.77
CA THR A 38 0.41 -4.30 3.00
C THR A 38 -1.00 -3.77 2.75
N ILE A 39 -1.13 -2.70 1.96
CA ILE A 39 -2.43 -2.10 1.64
C ILE A 39 -3.22 -2.97 0.66
N PHE A 40 -2.57 -3.60 -0.31
CA PHE A 40 -3.22 -4.58 -1.18
C PHE A 40 -3.78 -5.76 -0.39
N GLU A 41 -3.05 -6.24 0.62
CA GLU A 41 -3.54 -7.28 1.51
C GLU A 41 -4.76 -6.82 2.32
N PHE A 42 -4.74 -5.61 2.86
CA PHE A 42 -5.89 -5.01 3.54
C PHE A 42 -7.11 -4.90 2.62
N ASN A 43 -6.91 -4.44 1.40
CA ASN A 43 -7.98 -4.29 0.41
C ASN A 43 -8.46 -5.62 -0.17
N ALA A 44 -7.78 -6.73 0.09
CA ALA A 44 -8.12 -8.05 -0.46
C ALA A 44 -9.56 -8.48 -0.14
N LEU A 45 -10.10 -8.08 1.01
CA LEU A 45 -11.49 -8.34 1.38
C LEU A 45 -12.52 -7.62 0.49
N ALA A 46 -12.12 -6.53 -0.16
CA ALA A 46 -12.93 -5.81 -1.14
C ALA A 46 -12.45 -6.08 -2.58
N ALA A 47 -11.52 -7.01 -2.76
CA ALA A 47 -10.98 -7.35 -4.06
C ALA A 47 -12.03 -8.01 -4.95
N ASP A 48 -12.01 -7.63 -6.20
CA ASP A 48 -12.80 -8.23 -7.26
C ASP A 48 -11.85 -8.78 -8.35
N GLU A 49 -12.40 -9.06 -9.51
CA GLU A 49 -11.63 -9.55 -10.68
C GLU A 49 -10.46 -8.63 -11.08
N ARG A 50 -10.43 -7.38 -10.64
CA ARG A 50 -9.32 -6.46 -10.92
C ARG A 50 -8.00 -6.96 -10.35
N TYR A 51 -8.01 -7.65 -9.20
CA TYR A 51 -6.80 -8.24 -8.63
C TYR A 51 -6.23 -9.34 -9.54
N ALA A 52 -7.08 -10.17 -10.11
CA ALA A 52 -6.67 -11.18 -11.08
C ALA A 52 -6.06 -10.53 -12.33
N ASN A 53 -6.68 -9.47 -12.84
CA ASN A 53 -6.17 -8.74 -14.00
C ASN A 53 -4.81 -8.11 -13.73
N ILE A 54 -4.62 -7.45 -12.56
CA ILE A 54 -3.35 -6.88 -12.17
C ILE A 54 -2.27 -7.96 -12.04
N TYR A 55 -2.61 -9.10 -11.45
CA TYR A 55 -1.69 -10.24 -11.32
C TYR A 55 -1.18 -10.71 -12.68
N GLN A 56 -2.08 -10.85 -13.65
CA GLN A 56 -1.72 -11.24 -15.03
C GLN A 56 -0.77 -10.22 -15.67
N TYR A 57 -1.05 -8.92 -15.50
CA TYR A 57 -0.19 -7.86 -16.05
C TYR A 57 1.21 -7.86 -15.44
N ILE A 58 1.32 -8.06 -14.13
CA ILE A 58 2.61 -8.01 -13.42
C ILE A 58 3.45 -9.27 -13.70
N THR A 59 2.81 -10.44 -13.67
CA THR A 59 3.52 -11.71 -13.74
C THR A 59 3.62 -12.32 -15.13
N GLY A 60 2.76 -11.88 -16.07
CA GLY A 60 2.56 -12.51 -17.37
C GLY A 60 1.91 -13.89 -17.29
N LYS A 61 1.42 -14.31 -16.12
CA LYS A 61 0.76 -15.60 -15.89
C LYS A 61 -0.75 -15.41 -15.84
N GLU A 62 -1.50 -16.36 -16.38
CA GLU A 62 -2.95 -16.32 -16.26
C GLU A 62 -3.38 -16.56 -14.81
N ALA A 63 -4.37 -15.75 -14.37
CA ALA A 63 -5.07 -15.98 -13.12
C ALA A 63 -6.14 -17.05 -13.38
N GLY A 64 -5.84 -18.30 -13.03
CA GLY A 64 -6.76 -19.41 -13.17
C GLY A 64 -7.83 -19.43 -12.07
N PRO A 65 -8.66 -20.50 -12.02
CA PRO A 65 -9.72 -20.63 -11.02
C PRO A 65 -9.20 -20.74 -9.58
N ASP A 66 -7.92 -21.08 -9.40
CA ASP A 66 -7.27 -21.17 -8.09
C ASP A 66 -6.64 -19.84 -7.64
N PHE A 67 -6.83 -18.76 -8.39
CA PHE A 67 -6.28 -17.47 -8.02
C PHE A 67 -6.90 -16.95 -6.71
N VAL A 68 -6.02 -16.49 -5.81
CA VAL A 68 -6.39 -15.81 -4.57
C VAL A 68 -5.64 -14.48 -4.48
N PRO A 69 -6.20 -13.43 -3.84
CA PRO A 69 -5.57 -12.12 -3.76
C PRO A 69 -4.15 -12.12 -3.17
N GLU A 70 -3.84 -13.05 -2.28
CA GLU A 70 -2.51 -13.25 -1.68
C GLU A 70 -1.43 -13.51 -2.73
N MET A 71 -1.77 -14.13 -3.85
CA MET A 71 -0.84 -14.36 -4.95
C MET A 71 -0.35 -13.03 -5.56
N LEU A 72 -1.25 -12.04 -5.68
CA LEU A 72 -0.87 -10.70 -6.13
C LEU A 72 0.01 -10.00 -5.09
N VAL A 73 -0.34 -10.09 -3.82
CA VAL A 73 0.45 -9.48 -2.73
C VAL A 73 1.88 -10.04 -2.73
N GLU A 74 2.04 -11.34 -2.88
CA GLU A 74 3.34 -11.97 -2.95
C GLU A 74 4.13 -11.57 -4.21
N ALA A 75 3.43 -11.45 -5.34
CA ALA A 75 4.05 -10.94 -6.58
C ALA A 75 4.58 -9.51 -6.42
N LEU A 76 3.85 -8.65 -5.70
CA LEU A 76 4.28 -7.28 -5.39
C LEU A 76 5.50 -7.27 -4.47
N ARG A 77 5.53 -8.13 -3.45
CA ARG A 77 6.70 -8.29 -2.56
C ARG A 77 7.94 -8.73 -3.34
N GLN A 78 7.76 -9.72 -4.23
CA GLN A 78 8.87 -10.19 -5.06
C GLN A 78 9.35 -9.10 -6.02
N LEU A 79 8.45 -8.35 -6.65
CA LEU A 79 8.81 -7.23 -7.51
C LEU A 79 9.62 -6.17 -6.75
N ASN A 80 9.18 -5.79 -5.57
CA ASN A 80 9.92 -4.84 -4.73
C ASN A 80 11.33 -5.36 -4.42
N LYS A 81 11.46 -6.63 -4.08
CA LYS A 81 12.76 -7.26 -3.81
C LYS A 81 13.67 -7.23 -5.04
N ASP A 82 13.14 -7.56 -6.21
CA ASP A 82 13.89 -7.57 -7.47
C ASP A 82 14.36 -6.16 -7.87
N LEU A 83 13.58 -5.14 -7.54
CA LEU A 83 13.89 -3.73 -7.80
C LEU A 83 14.78 -3.09 -6.72
N GLY A 84 15.13 -3.82 -5.67
CA GLY A 84 15.91 -3.27 -4.54
C GLY A 84 15.14 -2.28 -3.67
N ILE A 85 13.82 -2.32 -3.68
CA ILE A 85 12.98 -1.49 -2.80
C ILE A 85 13.10 -2.02 -1.36
N PRO A 86 13.27 -1.16 -0.35
CA PRO A 86 13.28 -1.58 1.05
C PRO A 86 12.03 -2.39 1.42
N ALA A 87 12.21 -3.44 2.23
CA ALA A 87 11.12 -4.38 2.53
C ALA A 87 10.08 -3.83 3.51
N CYS A 88 10.45 -2.85 4.32
CA CYS A 88 9.58 -2.33 5.38
C CYS A 88 9.89 -0.85 5.71
N LEU A 89 9.01 -0.24 6.49
CA LEU A 89 9.14 1.17 6.87
C LEU A 89 10.35 1.44 7.77
N ALA A 90 10.74 0.50 8.62
CA ALA A 90 11.92 0.66 9.47
C ALA A 90 13.20 0.83 8.62
N ASP A 91 13.29 0.14 7.49
CA ASP A 91 14.44 0.22 6.59
C ASP A 91 14.59 1.59 5.90
N VAL A 92 13.54 2.38 5.86
CA VAL A 92 13.56 3.76 5.32
C VAL A 92 13.60 4.84 6.42
N GLY A 93 13.81 4.43 7.67
CA GLY A 93 14.02 5.34 8.79
C GLY A 93 12.76 5.76 9.56
N VAL A 94 11.62 5.15 9.28
CA VAL A 94 10.37 5.41 10.01
C VAL A 94 10.48 4.85 11.43
N THR A 95 9.98 5.59 12.41
CA THR A 95 9.93 5.18 13.82
C THR A 95 8.50 5.07 14.32
N GLU A 96 8.25 4.15 15.25
CA GLU A 96 6.91 3.84 15.73
C GLU A 96 6.23 5.00 16.47
N ASP A 97 7.03 5.86 17.13
CA ASP A 97 6.52 7.00 17.89
C ASP A 97 5.72 8.00 17.05
N LYS A 98 5.94 8.03 15.74
CA LYS A 98 5.21 8.90 14.81
C LYS A 98 3.95 8.27 14.21
N ILE A 99 3.75 6.96 14.38
CA ILE A 99 2.61 6.26 13.76
C ILE A 99 1.26 6.89 14.13
N PRO A 100 0.96 7.21 15.40
CA PRO A 100 -0.34 7.81 15.72
C PRO A 100 -0.59 9.13 14.99
N GLN A 101 0.42 9.99 14.89
CA GLN A 101 0.30 11.26 14.19
C GLN A 101 0.18 11.04 12.67
N MET A 102 0.97 10.15 12.11
CA MET A 102 0.89 9.80 10.69
C MET A 102 -0.50 9.25 10.33
N ALA A 103 -1.10 8.43 11.19
CA ALA A 103 -2.43 7.89 10.97
C ALA A 103 -3.50 9.00 10.94
N ILE A 104 -3.42 9.95 11.87
CA ILE A 104 -4.31 11.12 11.89
C ILE A 104 -4.15 11.94 10.60
N ASP A 105 -2.91 12.20 10.18
CA ASP A 105 -2.64 12.99 8.98
C ASP A 105 -3.08 12.27 7.70
N ALA A 106 -2.90 10.95 7.64
CA ALA A 106 -3.40 10.14 6.52
C ALA A 106 -4.93 10.24 6.38
N MET A 107 -5.65 10.22 7.49
CA MET A 107 -7.12 10.32 7.49
C MET A 107 -7.65 11.68 7.04
N LYS A 108 -6.83 12.73 7.09
CA LYS A 108 -7.18 14.06 6.54
C LYS A 108 -7.12 14.09 5.02
N SER A 109 -6.47 13.12 4.41
CA SER A 109 -6.38 13.03 2.95
C SER A 109 -7.71 12.60 2.35
N GLY A 110 -8.18 13.30 1.33
CA GLY A 110 -9.35 12.89 0.55
C GLY A 110 -9.16 11.56 -0.20
N ASN A 111 -7.93 11.05 -0.29
CA ASN A 111 -7.63 9.78 -0.94
C ASN A 111 -8.20 8.56 -0.18
N VAL A 112 -8.36 8.65 1.13
CA VAL A 112 -8.93 7.57 1.97
C VAL A 112 -10.37 7.26 1.55
N THR A 113 -11.14 8.26 1.17
CA THR A 113 -12.56 8.13 0.87
C THR A 113 -12.86 7.29 -0.39
N VAL A 114 -11.88 7.11 -1.24
CA VAL A 114 -11.99 6.34 -2.50
C VAL A 114 -11.27 5.01 -2.46
N ASN A 115 -10.74 4.63 -1.29
CA ASN A 115 -10.15 3.31 -1.11
C ASN A 115 -11.22 2.23 -1.28
N PRO A 116 -10.94 1.08 -1.92
CA PRO A 116 -11.92 0.00 -2.12
C PRO A 116 -12.52 -0.53 -0.83
N ARG A 117 -11.75 -0.56 0.26
CA ARG A 117 -12.21 -0.96 1.58
C ARG A 117 -12.33 0.26 2.48
N LEU A 118 -13.43 0.37 3.23
CA LEU A 118 -13.61 1.43 4.22
C LEU A 118 -12.48 1.38 5.25
N THR A 119 -11.86 2.54 5.48
CA THR A 119 -10.67 2.66 6.30
C THR A 119 -10.91 3.61 7.47
N THR A 120 -10.57 3.18 8.68
CA THR A 120 -10.62 3.99 9.89
C THR A 120 -9.21 4.38 10.35
N VAL A 121 -9.10 5.34 11.28
CA VAL A 121 -7.79 5.72 11.85
C VAL A 121 -7.09 4.52 12.51
N LYS A 122 -7.84 3.64 13.16
CA LYS A 122 -7.30 2.41 13.77
C LYS A 122 -6.76 1.44 12.71
N ASP A 123 -7.44 1.34 11.58
CA ASP A 123 -6.96 0.52 10.46
C ASP A 123 -5.63 1.08 9.94
N VAL A 124 -5.53 2.39 9.78
CA VAL A 124 -4.29 3.05 9.31
C VAL A 124 -3.14 2.83 10.29
N GLU A 125 -3.38 2.97 11.60
CA GLU A 125 -2.36 2.64 12.61
C GLU A 125 -1.90 1.19 12.50
N ALA A 126 -2.84 0.25 12.42
CA ALA A 126 -2.54 -1.18 12.28
C ALA A 126 -1.75 -1.48 11.01
N LEU A 127 -2.09 -0.83 9.90
CA LEU A 127 -1.38 -0.97 8.63
C LEU A 127 0.06 -0.43 8.72
N TYR A 128 0.26 0.72 9.37
CA TYR A 128 1.61 1.24 9.62
C TYR A 128 2.44 0.27 10.47
N HIS A 129 1.87 -0.26 11.56
CA HIS A 129 2.57 -1.25 12.41
C HIS A 129 2.90 -2.52 11.61
N LYS A 130 1.99 -3.00 10.77
CA LYS A 130 2.23 -4.16 9.92
C LYS A 130 3.33 -3.92 8.89
N ALA A 131 3.41 -2.70 8.33
CA ALA A 131 4.44 -2.33 7.37
C ALA A 131 5.78 -1.96 8.00
N MET A 132 5.84 -1.79 9.33
CA MET A 132 7.07 -1.38 10.03
C MET A 132 8.21 -2.37 9.88
N TYR A 133 7.91 -3.66 9.94
CA TYR A 133 8.92 -4.71 9.90
C TYR A 133 8.60 -5.71 8.81
N ALA A 134 9.65 -6.19 8.13
CA ALA A 134 9.48 -7.26 7.16
C ALA A 134 9.01 -8.53 7.88
N ASP A 135 8.08 -9.26 7.26
CA ASP A 135 7.69 -10.59 7.71
C ASP A 135 8.93 -11.48 7.70
N LYS A 136 9.16 -12.10 8.82
CA LYS A 136 10.29 -13.02 8.97
C LYS A 136 9.94 -14.39 8.41
#